data_f5091700a0c2ee063f19ea2860c14baf
#
_entry.id   f5091700a0c2ee063f19ea2860c14baf
#
_cell.length_a   1.000
_cell.length_b   1.000
_cell.length_c   1.000
_cell.angle_alpha   90.00
_cell.angle_beta   90.00
_cell.angle_gamma   90.00
#
_symmetry.space_group_name_H-M   'P 1'
#
loop_
_entity.id
_entity.type
_entity.pdbx_description
1 polymer ?
#
loop_
_entity_poly.entity_id
_entity_poly.type
_entity_poly.pdbx_seq_one_letter_code
_entity_poly.pdbx_strand_id
1 'polypeptide(L)'
;MRFLTFYLVVLLNLGFFSNTLYAHYLSKKTFVVVLDAGHGGHDSGNRGNGYYEKTIALKIALGIGKILEKHQEIRVIYTRKSDKFVKLVDRANIANKADADLFISIHCDSFTSSKAFGAGTFVLGLHANQRNYEIAKRENS
;
A
#
# COMPACT_ATOMS: atom_id res chain seq x y z
N MET A 1 -43.50 2.60 -43.24
CA MET A 1 -43.51 2.80 -41.77
C MET A 1 -42.73 1.73 -40.98
N ARG A 2 -42.77 0.44 -41.32
CA ARG A 2 -42.11 -0.64 -40.57
C ARG A 2 -40.57 -0.55 -40.56
N PHE A 3 -39.93 -0.07 -41.63
CA PHE A 3 -38.46 0.09 -41.69
C PHE A 3 -37.93 1.26 -40.81
N LEU A 4 -38.71 2.35 -40.74
CA LEU A 4 -38.31 3.53 -39.94
C LEU A 4 -38.30 3.20 -38.45
N THR A 5 -39.27 2.42 -37.96
CA THR A 5 -39.31 1.94 -36.55
C THR A 5 -38.17 1.00 -36.24
N PHE A 6 -37.78 0.14 -37.17
CA PHE A 6 -36.64 -0.78 -36.97
C PHE A 6 -35.31 -0.02 -36.81
N TYR A 7 -35.04 0.97 -37.68
CA TYR A 7 -33.85 1.81 -37.60
C TYR A 7 -33.82 2.63 -36.31
N LEU A 8 -34.94 3.15 -35.84
CA LEU A 8 -35.03 3.90 -34.60
C LEU A 8 -34.71 3.04 -33.37
N VAL A 9 -35.20 1.80 -33.32
CA VAL A 9 -34.90 0.86 -32.24
C VAL A 9 -33.43 0.45 -32.24
N VAL A 10 -32.81 0.25 -33.41
CA VAL A 10 -31.39 -0.08 -33.52
C VAL A 10 -30.50 1.10 -33.04
N LEU A 11 -30.83 2.33 -33.43
CA LEU A 11 -30.11 3.52 -33.00
C LEU A 11 -30.22 3.77 -31.49
N LEU A 12 -31.39 3.55 -30.90
CA LEU A 12 -31.59 3.64 -29.45
C LEU A 12 -30.76 2.60 -28.68
N ASN A 13 -30.69 1.36 -29.16
CA ASN A 13 -29.85 0.33 -28.51
C ASN A 13 -28.35 0.63 -28.64
N LEU A 14 -27.88 1.11 -29.80
CA LEU A 14 -26.50 1.52 -29.97
C LEU A 14 -26.10 2.68 -29.01
N GLY A 15 -27.00 3.62 -28.76
CA GLY A 15 -26.81 4.71 -27.80
C GLY A 15 -26.71 4.21 -26.35
N PHE A 16 -27.51 3.19 -25.98
CA PHE A 16 -27.42 2.57 -24.64
C PHE A 16 -26.11 1.81 -24.43
N PHE A 17 -25.63 1.05 -25.42
CA PHE A 17 -24.38 0.31 -25.34
C PHE A 17 -23.16 1.24 -25.25
N SER A 18 -23.15 2.36 -25.97
CA SER A 18 -22.04 3.31 -25.91
C SER A 18 -21.97 4.01 -24.56
N ASN A 19 -23.08 4.33 -23.90
CA ASN A 19 -23.08 4.94 -22.57
C ASN A 19 -22.59 3.99 -21.46
N THR A 20 -22.92 2.69 -21.55
CA THR A 20 -22.43 1.69 -20.57
C THR A 20 -20.93 1.41 -20.73
N LEU A 21 -20.42 1.37 -21.95
CA LEU A 21 -18.98 1.23 -22.21
C LEU A 21 -18.19 2.47 -21.75
N TYR A 22 -18.73 3.68 -21.95
CA TYR A 22 -18.11 4.91 -21.51
C TYR A 22 -18.10 5.05 -19.99
N ALA A 23 -19.16 4.65 -19.30
CA ALA A 23 -19.23 4.64 -17.84
C ALA A 23 -18.25 3.62 -17.22
N HIS A 24 -18.03 2.48 -17.86
CA HIS A 24 -17.05 1.49 -17.41
C HIS A 24 -15.60 1.97 -17.62
N TYR A 25 -15.32 2.68 -18.72
CA TYR A 25 -14.01 3.28 -18.98
C TYR A 25 -13.67 4.41 -18.00
N LEU A 26 -14.67 5.15 -17.50
CA LEU A 26 -14.51 6.24 -16.54
C LEU A 26 -14.46 5.78 -15.06
N SER A 27 -14.69 4.49 -14.79
CA SER A 27 -14.49 3.93 -13.46
C SER A 27 -12.99 3.89 -13.15
N LYS A 28 -12.47 5.02 -12.69
CA LYS A 28 -11.07 5.11 -12.23
C LYS A 28 -10.87 4.13 -11.09
N LYS A 29 -10.11 3.06 -11.35
CA LYS A 29 -9.77 2.07 -10.32
C LYS A 29 -9.08 2.80 -9.16
N THR A 30 -9.62 2.68 -7.95
CA THR A 30 -8.98 3.20 -6.74
C THR A 30 -7.64 2.51 -6.53
N PHE A 31 -6.56 3.26 -6.36
CA PHE A 31 -5.23 2.74 -6.08
C PHE A 31 -5.12 2.37 -4.60
N VAL A 32 -4.83 1.11 -4.30
CA VAL A 32 -4.81 0.59 -2.94
C VAL A 32 -3.38 0.56 -2.41
N VAL A 33 -3.12 1.33 -1.36
CA VAL A 33 -1.82 1.37 -0.66
C VAL A 33 -1.97 0.73 0.70
N VAL A 34 -1.13 -0.27 1.00
CA VAL A 34 -0.99 -0.81 2.35
C VAL A 34 0.25 -0.20 3.00
N LEU A 35 0.04 0.46 4.13
CA LEU A 35 1.10 0.99 4.98
C LEU A 35 1.36 0.03 6.13
N ASP A 36 2.56 -0.51 6.17
CA ASP A 36 3.01 -1.43 7.20
C ASP A 36 3.98 -0.71 8.15
N ALA A 37 3.56 -0.52 9.39
CA ALA A 37 4.44 -0.06 10.44
C ALA A 37 5.15 -1.25 11.06
N GLY A 38 6.45 -1.39 10.85
CA GLY A 38 7.25 -2.49 11.39
C GLY A 38 7.11 -2.66 12.89
N HIS A 39 7.30 -3.89 13.39
CA HIS A 39 7.25 -4.25 14.81
C HIS A 39 5.88 -3.96 15.47
N GLY A 40 5.85 -3.80 16.81
CA GLY A 40 4.64 -3.45 17.56
C GLY A 40 4.37 -4.36 18.76
N GLY A 41 3.64 -3.88 19.75
CA GLY A 41 3.34 -4.60 20.98
C GLY A 41 4.61 -5.01 21.74
N HIS A 42 4.80 -6.31 21.94
CA HIS A 42 5.99 -6.86 22.61
C HIS A 42 7.28 -6.75 21.79
N ASP A 43 7.17 -6.67 20.48
CA ASP A 43 8.31 -6.45 19.59
C ASP A 43 8.60 -4.96 19.47
N SER A 44 9.70 -4.54 20.07
CA SER A 44 10.11 -3.12 20.08
C SER A 44 10.82 -2.68 18.81
N GLY A 45 11.34 -3.62 18.01
CA GLY A 45 12.37 -3.32 17.00
C GLY A 45 13.65 -2.79 17.64
N ASN A 46 14.45 -2.09 16.87
CA ASN A 46 15.66 -1.43 17.31
C ASN A 46 15.40 -0.43 18.44
N ARG A 47 16.39 -0.29 19.32
CA ARG A 47 16.35 0.64 20.47
C ARG A 47 17.57 1.54 20.46
N GLY A 48 17.36 2.82 20.61
CA GLY A 48 18.45 3.79 20.69
C GLY A 48 17.99 5.14 21.20
N ASN A 49 18.81 5.82 21.97
CA ASN A 49 18.57 7.17 22.47
C ASN A 49 17.18 7.38 23.14
N GLY A 50 16.69 6.35 23.84
CA GLY A 50 15.37 6.40 24.50
C GLY A 50 14.18 6.15 23.57
N TYR A 51 14.38 5.81 22.30
CA TYR A 51 13.33 5.54 21.32
C TYR A 51 13.23 4.04 21.01
N TYR A 52 12.03 3.62 20.65
CA TYR A 52 11.71 2.31 20.11
C TYR A 52 11.31 2.45 18.64
N GLU A 53 11.85 1.60 17.78
CA GLU A 53 11.55 1.59 16.35
C GLU A 53 10.05 1.48 16.09
N LYS A 54 9.34 0.58 16.78
CA LYS A 54 7.89 0.40 16.66
C LYS A 54 7.09 1.69 16.78
N THR A 55 7.55 2.62 17.63
CA THR A 55 6.88 3.90 17.88
C THR A 55 7.13 4.87 16.72
N ILE A 56 8.38 4.91 16.23
CA ILE A 56 8.75 5.77 15.10
C ILE A 56 8.09 5.28 13.83
N ALA A 57 8.16 3.98 13.53
CA ALA A 57 7.53 3.37 12.36
C ALA A 57 6.02 3.63 12.33
N LEU A 58 5.33 3.48 13.48
CA LEU A 58 3.89 3.78 13.57
C LEU A 58 3.58 5.25 13.29
N LYS A 59 4.36 6.16 13.91
CA LYS A 59 4.16 7.61 13.72
C LYS A 59 4.34 8.01 12.25
N ILE A 60 5.34 7.46 11.58
CA ILE A 60 5.61 7.73 10.16
C ILE A 60 4.49 7.15 9.30
N ALA A 61 4.10 5.89 9.51
CA ALA A 61 3.02 5.25 8.75
C ALA A 61 1.71 6.03 8.84
N LEU A 62 1.32 6.45 10.05
CA LEU A 62 0.11 7.26 10.26
C LEU A 62 0.23 8.64 9.60
N GLY A 63 1.42 9.25 9.63
CA GLY A 63 1.68 10.53 8.97
C GLY A 63 1.55 10.45 7.45
N ILE A 64 2.15 9.42 6.83
CA ILE A 64 2.03 9.16 5.40
C ILE A 64 0.56 8.91 5.03
N GLY A 65 -0.11 8.04 5.77
CA GLY A 65 -1.50 7.72 5.50
C GLY A 65 -2.42 8.93 5.55
N LYS A 66 -2.24 9.81 6.55
CA LYS A 66 -2.99 11.08 6.65
C LYS A 66 -2.81 11.99 5.42
N ILE A 67 -1.65 11.92 4.76
CA ILE A 67 -1.40 12.67 3.52
C ILE A 67 -2.10 12.00 2.35
N LEU A 68 -1.94 10.68 2.20
CA LEU A 68 -2.52 9.91 1.11
C LEU A 68 -4.06 9.89 1.14
N GLU A 69 -4.67 9.82 2.32
CA GLU A 69 -6.13 9.84 2.52
C GLU A 69 -6.82 11.14 2.03
N LYS A 70 -6.05 12.19 1.71
CA LYS A 70 -6.59 13.40 1.07
C LYS A 70 -6.89 13.21 -0.42
N HIS A 71 -6.39 12.15 -1.03
CA HIS A 71 -6.55 11.83 -2.44
C HIS A 71 -7.66 10.80 -2.61
N GLN A 72 -8.76 11.19 -3.26
CA GLN A 72 -9.96 10.35 -3.42
C GLN A 72 -9.70 9.07 -4.23
N GLU A 73 -8.68 9.10 -5.09
CA GLU A 73 -8.24 7.97 -5.88
C GLU A 73 -7.36 6.96 -5.12
N ILE A 74 -6.95 7.27 -3.87
CA ILE A 74 -6.10 6.40 -3.06
C ILE A 74 -6.90 5.86 -1.87
N ARG A 75 -6.90 4.55 -1.72
CA ARG A 75 -7.41 3.86 -0.54
C ARG A 75 -6.24 3.38 0.32
N VAL A 76 -6.13 3.90 1.54
CA VAL A 76 -5.07 3.53 2.48
C VAL A 76 -5.57 2.44 3.43
N ILE A 77 -4.75 1.41 3.58
CA ILE A 77 -4.95 0.32 4.55
C ILE A 77 -3.69 0.25 5.40
N TYR A 78 -3.86 0.00 6.69
CA TYR A 78 -2.74 -0.10 7.62
C TYR A 78 -2.68 -1.52 8.19
N THR A 79 -1.49 -2.06 8.35
CA THR A 79 -1.32 -3.32 9.09
C THR A 79 -1.60 -3.15 10.57
N ARG A 80 -1.28 -1.96 11.12
CA ARG A 80 -1.66 -1.54 12.48
C ARG A 80 -1.81 -0.02 12.56
N LYS A 81 -2.73 0.42 13.42
CA LYS A 81 -2.95 1.85 13.76
C LYS A 81 -2.65 2.17 15.23
N SER A 82 -2.18 1.17 15.99
CA SER A 82 -1.85 1.30 17.41
C SER A 82 -0.62 0.45 17.74
N ASP A 83 -0.12 0.54 18.98
CA ASP A 83 0.98 -0.28 19.46
C ASP A 83 0.51 -1.71 19.74
N LYS A 84 0.32 -2.50 18.69
CA LYS A 84 -0.03 -3.93 18.72
C LYS A 84 0.93 -4.73 17.85
N PHE A 85 1.20 -5.96 18.26
CA PHE A 85 1.97 -6.90 17.45
C PHE A 85 1.11 -7.44 16.30
N VAL A 86 1.69 -7.52 15.10
CA VAL A 86 1.11 -8.15 13.92
C VAL A 86 2.16 -9.09 13.34
N LYS A 87 1.82 -10.38 13.23
CA LYS A 87 2.73 -11.38 12.66
C LYS A 87 3.08 -11.04 11.21
N LEU A 88 4.29 -11.38 10.76
CA LEU A 88 4.75 -11.10 9.40
C LEU A 88 3.81 -11.66 8.33
N VAL A 89 3.37 -12.91 8.51
CA VAL A 89 2.43 -13.55 7.57
C VAL A 89 1.09 -12.80 7.51
N ASP A 90 0.64 -12.22 8.62
CA ASP A 90 -0.62 -11.48 8.66
C ASP A 90 -0.49 -10.12 7.95
N ARG A 91 0.69 -9.49 7.99
CA ARG A 91 0.97 -8.26 7.21
C ARG A 91 0.84 -8.51 5.72
N ALA A 92 1.46 -9.58 5.22
CA ALA A 92 1.33 -10.00 3.83
C ALA A 92 -0.13 -10.37 3.47
N ASN A 93 -0.83 -11.09 4.35
CA ASN A 93 -2.23 -11.45 4.15
C ASN A 93 -3.16 -10.23 4.07
N ILE A 94 -2.89 -9.18 4.86
CA ILE A 94 -3.65 -7.92 4.78
C ILE A 94 -3.50 -7.30 3.39
N ALA A 95 -2.28 -7.24 2.86
CA ALA A 95 -2.03 -6.70 1.53
C ALA A 95 -2.68 -7.54 0.42
N ASN A 96 -2.51 -8.86 0.48
CA ASN A 96 -3.08 -9.78 -0.51
C ASN A 96 -4.62 -9.76 -0.51
N LYS A 97 -5.25 -9.78 0.66
CA LYS A 97 -6.72 -9.70 0.77
C LYS A 97 -7.28 -8.37 0.30
N ALA A 98 -6.50 -7.32 0.37
CA ALA A 98 -6.89 -5.99 -0.07
C ALA A 98 -6.71 -5.79 -1.59
N ASP A 99 -6.11 -6.75 -2.29
CA ASP A 99 -5.64 -6.60 -3.68
C ASP A 99 -4.82 -5.32 -3.83
N ALA A 100 -3.80 -5.17 -2.97
CA ALA A 100 -3.03 -3.94 -2.86
C ALA A 100 -2.17 -3.71 -4.10
N ASP A 101 -2.25 -2.50 -4.65
CA ASP A 101 -1.39 -2.07 -5.75
C ASP A 101 0.03 -1.73 -5.24
N LEU A 102 0.16 -1.34 -3.96
CA LEU A 102 1.44 -1.01 -3.34
C LEU A 102 1.45 -1.38 -1.85
N PHE A 103 2.53 -2.05 -1.42
CA PHE A 103 2.84 -2.33 -0.02
C PHE A 103 4.09 -1.57 0.38
N ILE A 104 3.99 -0.73 1.43
CA ILE A 104 5.11 0.06 1.96
C ILE A 104 5.33 -0.36 3.41
N SER A 105 6.46 -1.01 3.70
CA SER A 105 6.89 -1.32 5.05
C SER A 105 7.89 -0.28 5.55
N ILE A 106 7.70 0.18 6.78
CA ILE A 106 8.45 1.27 7.40
C ILE A 106 9.20 0.72 8.60
N HIS A 107 10.52 0.81 8.54
CA HIS A 107 11.47 0.36 9.56
C HIS A 107 12.50 1.43 9.88
N CYS A 108 13.28 1.21 10.94
CA CYS A 108 14.45 2.00 11.30
C CYS A 108 15.67 1.09 11.32
N ASP A 109 16.52 1.22 10.32
CA ASP A 109 17.76 0.44 10.25
C ASP A 109 18.67 0.70 11.46
N SER A 110 19.30 -0.37 11.95
CA SER A 110 20.35 -0.30 12.95
C SER A 110 21.72 -0.32 12.28
N PHE A 111 22.62 0.53 12.74
CA PHE A 111 24.00 0.53 12.27
C PHE A 111 24.99 0.71 13.45
N THR A 112 26.16 0.12 13.33
CA THR A 112 27.18 0.14 14.42
C THR A 112 27.88 1.48 14.59
N SER A 113 27.86 2.33 13.55
CA SER A 113 28.49 3.65 13.58
C SER A 113 27.48 4.76 13.83
N SER A 114 27.69 5.59 14.83
CA SER A 114 26.89 6.80 15.11
C SER A 114 26.97 7.86 14.00
N LYS A 115 27.90 7.71 13.05
CA LYS A 115 28.03 8.59 11.88
C LYS A 115 27.09 8.20 10.73
N ALA A 116 26.47 7.01 10.80
CA ALA A 116 25.50 6.59 9.80
C ALA A 116 24.17 7.31 10.03
N PHE A 117 23.70 8.02 9.04
CA PHE A 117 22.38 8.68 9.04
C PHE A 117 21.82 8.76 7.64
N GLY A 118 20.52 8.93 7.53
CA GLY A 118 19.81 9.04 6.25
C GLY A 118 18.59 8.15 6.19
N ALA A 119 17.95 8.14 5.03
CA ALA A 119 16.84 7.26 4.71
C ALA A 119 17.14 6.51 3.40
N GLY A 120 16.73 5.26 3.33
CA GLY A 120 16.85 4.42 2.14
C GLY A 120 15.49 3.86 1.75
N THR A 121 15.32 3.59 0.46
CA THR A 121 14.17 2.85 -0.05
C THR A 121 14.67 1.59 -0.73
N PHE A 122 14.10 0.45 -0.34
CA PHE A 122 14.40 -0.85 -0.91
C PHE A 122 13.17 -1.34 -1.68
N VAL A 123 13.34 -1.62 -2.97
CA VAL A 123 12.25 -2.09 -3.83
C VAL A 123 12.48 -3.55 -4.17
N LEU A 124 11.50 -4.40 -3.87
CA LEU A 124 11.48 -5.77 -4.34
C LEU A 124 10.97 -5.79 -5.79
N GLY A 125 11.77 -6.28 -6.71
CA GLY A 125 11.45 -6.36 -8.13
C GLY A 125 12.09 -7.58 -8.78
N LEU A 126 11.86 -7.78 -10.07
CA LEU A 126 12.40 -8.90 -10.86
C LEU A 126 13.94 -8.98 -10.81
N HIS A 127 14.61 -7.89 -10.50
CA HIS A 127 16.06 -7.79 -10.34
C HIS A 127 16.45 -7.37 -8.91
N ALA A 128 15.64 -7.77 -7.90
CA ALA A 128 16.01 -7.57 -6.50
C ALA A 128 17.41 -8.16 -6.28
N ASN A 129 18.38 -7.30 -5.99
CA ASN A 129 19.74 -7.76 -5.74
C ASN A 129 19.84 -8.43 -4.37
N GLN A 130 20.90 -9.20 -4.16
CA GLN A 130 21.18 -9.91 -2.92
C GLN A 130 21.14 -8.96 -1.69
N ARG A 131 21.59 -7.72 -1.83
CA ARG A 131 21.57 -6.71 -0.77
C ARG A 131 20.14 -6.41 -0.28
N ASN A 132 19.19 -6.22 -1.19
CA ASN A 132 17.79 -5.97 -0.82
C ASN A 132 17.18 -7.17 -0.10
N TYR A 133 17.52 -8.37 -0.54
CA TYR A 133 17.09 -9.62 0.11
C TYR A 133 17.64 -9.72 1.55
N GLU A 134 18.95 -9.47 1.75
CA GLU A 134 19.57 -9.54 3.08
C GLU A 134 19.00 -8.50 4.05
N ILE A 135 18.68 -7.30 3.56
CA ILE A 135 18.02 -6.28 4.38
C ILE A 135 16.62 -6.73 4.76
N ALA A 136 15.81 -7.17 3.80
CA ALA A 136 14.46 -7.65 4.06
C ALA A 136 14.46 -8.84 5.04
N LYS A 137 15.42 -9.76 4.92
CA LYS A 137 15.60 -10.89 5.83
C LYS A 137 15.94 -10.44 7.25
N ARG A 138 16.83 -9.48 7.40
CA ARG A 138 17.24 -8.93 8.72
C ARG A 138 16.08 -8.26 9.43
N GLU A 139 15.31 -7.43 8.71
CA GLU A 139 14.17 -6.70 9.29
C GLU A 139 12.98 -7.62 9.62
N ASN A 140 12.99 -8.85 9.09
CA ASN A 140 11.94 -9.84 9.28
C ASN A 140 12.39 -11.07 10.08
N SER A 141 13.53 -11.04 10.73
CA SER A 141 14.03 -12.09 11.63
C SER A 141 13.85 -11.70 13.09
#